data_a3c69824d39ebb8abf714cf20e600d55
#
_entry.id   a3c69824d39ebb8abf714cf20e600d55
#
_cell.length_a   1.000
_cell.length_b   1.000
_cell.length_c   1.000
_cell.angle_alpha   90.00
_cell.angle_beta   90.00
_cell.angle_gamma   90.00
#
_symmetry.space_group_name_H-M   'P 1'
#
loop_
_entity.id
_entity.type
_entity.pdbx_description
1 polymer ?
#
loop_
_entity_poly.entity_id
_entity_poly.type
_entity_poly.pdbx_seq_one_letter_code
_entity_poly.pdbx_strand_id
1 'polypeptide(L)'
;MKRLTIIASLGVLVLTPVSACAPAIQTSGLRDVVTERLYFGRNVANTLVVSDSAWATFLREVVSTRLPGGFTIWPAEGEWRGPGEGPRREPSFVLEVVHPPQSAGTDSAIVAIIAEYKRRFGQESVLRVVTAGRASF
;
A
#
# COMPACT_ATOMS: atom_id res chain seq x y z
N MET A 1 45.01 72.37 -5.91
CA MET A 1 44.44 71.21 -6.53
C MET A 1 44.34 70.10 -5.47
N LYS A 2 43.13 69.89 -4.88
CA LYS A 2 42.94 68.86 -3.83
C LYS A 2 42.35 67.59 -4.51
N ARG A 3 43.10 66.49 -4.44
CA ARG A 3 42.64 65.19 -4.95
C ARG A 3 41.76 64.50 -3.89
N LEU A 4 40.50 64.22 -4.26
CA LEU A 4 39.56 63.53 -3.43
C LEU A 4 39.66 62.01 -3.73
N THR A 5 40.11 61.23 -2.73
CA THR A 5 40.22 59.79 -2.80
C THR A 5 38.92 59.18 -2.29
N ILE A 6 38.16 58.52 -3.17
CA ILE A 6 36.95 57.79 -2.81
C ILE A 6 37.35 56.36 -2.47
N ILE A 7 37.15 55.95 -1.19
CA ILE A 7 37.32 54.57 -0.75
C ILE A 7 35.99 53.85 -0.90
N ALA A 8 35.91 52.93 -1.84
CA ALA A 8 34.76 52.05 -2.02
C ALA A 8 34.86 50.86 -1.06
N SER A 9 34.02 50.81 -0.04
CA SER A 9 33.91 49.66 0.85
C SER A 9 33.04 48.60 0.20
N LEU A 10 33.65 47.45 -0.14
CA LEU A 10 32.98 46.25 -0.67
C LEU A 10 32.45 45.45 0.51
N GLY A 11 31.14 45.53 0.78
CA GLY A 11 30.49 44.72 1.79
C GLY A 11 30.29 43.28 1.29
N VAL A 12 30.93 42.34 1.93
CA VAL A 12 30.74 40.88 1.69
C VAL A 12 29.48 40.44 2.44
N LEU A 13 28.43 40.14 1.71
CA LEU A 13 27.19 39.54 2.26
C LEU A 13 27.42 38.03 2.49
N VAL A 14 27.62 37.64 3.75
CA VAL A 14 27.75 36.22 4.13
C VAL A 14 26.34 35.63 4.25
N LEU A 15 25.92 34.83 3.26
CA LEU A 15 24.74 34.01 3.36
C LEU A 15 25.06 32.79 4.24
N THR A 16 24.54 32.74 5.46
CA THR A 16 24.58 31.55 6.30
C THR A 16 23.49 30.59 5.85
N PRO A 17 23.77 29.32 5.52
CA PRO A 17 22.75 28.34 5.21
C PRO A 17 21.98 28.02 6.51
N VAL A 18 20.67 28.29 6.52
CA VAL A 18 19.77 27.83 7.57
C VAL A 18 19.55 26.34 7.34
N SER A 19 20.27 25.48 8.04
CA SER A 19 19.98 24.05 8.11
C SER A 19 18.64 23.86 8.84
N ALA A 20 17.58 23.62 8.08
CA ALA A 20 16.30 23.18 8.63
C ALA A 20 16.48 21.78 9.21
N CYS A 21 16.67 21.65 10.52
CA CYS A 21 16.56 20.39 11.23
C CYS A 21 15.10 19.92 11.15
N ALA A 22 14.78 19.00 10.25
CA ALA A 22 13.54 18.24 10.34
C ALA A 22 13.57 17.43 11.63
N PRO A 23 12.47 17.43 12.44
CA PRO A 23 12.43 16.64 13.66
C PRO A 23 12.62 15.16 13.30
N ALA A 24 13.65 14.54 13.86
CA ALA A 24 13.83 13.10 13.73
C ALA A 24 12.68 12.41 14.47
N ILE A 25 11.82 11.71 13.73
CA ILE A 25 10.80 10.85 14.32
C ILE A 25 11.55 9.81 15.15
N GLN A 26 11.34 9.81 16.47
CA GLN A 26 11.92 8.80 17.35
C GLN A 26 11.29 7.45 17.01
N THR A 27 12.08 6.58 16.42
CA THR A 27 11.65 5.29 15.87
C THR A 27 12.10 4.10 16.73
N SER A 28 12.26 4.32 18.05
CA SER A 28 12.62 3.24 18.97
C SER A 28 11.52 2.16 18.97
N GLY A 29 11.91 0.90 18.76
CA GLY A 29 10.98 -0.24 18.71
C GLY A 29 10.35 -0.51 17.35
N LEU A 30 10.54 0.34 16.34
CA LEU A 30 10.06 0.06 14.99
C LEU A 30 11.00 -0.90 14.25
N ARG A 31 10.40 -1.87 13.56
CA ARG A 31 11.09 -2.82 12.67
C ARG A 31 10.66 -2.58 11.24
N ASP A 32 11.53 -2.90 10.30
CA ASP A 32 11.18 -2.86 8.88
C ASP A 32 10.13 -3.94 8.58
N VAL A 33 9.12 -3.54 7.83
CA VAL A 33 8.00 -4.40 7.42
C VAL A 33 7.64 -4.15 5.97
N VAL A 34 6.96 -5.13 5.38
CA VAL A 34 6.21 -5.00 4.14
C VAL A 34 4.73 -5.08 4.47
N THR A 35 3.98 -4.12 3.98
CA THR A 35 2.52 -4.13 4.00
C THR A 35 2.02 -4.48 2.61
N GLU A 36 1.22 -5.52 2.51
CA GLU A 36 0.57 -5.91 1.28
C GLU A 36 -0.93 -5.76 1.41
N ARG A 37 -1.55 -5.13 0.39
CA ARG A 37 -3.00 -4.99 0.28
C ARG A 37 -3.48 -5.66 -0.97
N LEU A 38 -4.49 -6.51 -0.80
CA LEU A 38 -5.16 -7.21 -1.87
C LEU A 38 -6.60 -6.72 -1.96
N TYR A 39 -7.02 -6.32 -3.15
CA TYR A 39 -8.35 -5.81 -3.41
C TYR A 39 -9.12 -6.85 -4.21
N PHE A 40 -10.13 -7.44 -3.57
CA PHE A 40 -10.94 -8.52 -4.11
C PHE A 40 -12.28 -7.97 -4.57
N GLY A 41 -12.46 -7.79 -5.88
CA GLY A 41 -13.74 -7.42 -6.47
C GLY A 41 -14.78 -8.53 -6.27
N ARG A 42 -16.04 -8.16 -6.11
CA ARG A 42 -17.13 -9.10 -5.81
C ARG A 42 -18.04 -9.40 -6.99
N ASN A 43 -17.91 -8.63 -8.07
CA ASN A 43 -18.76 -8.76 -9.25
C ASN A 43 -18.02 -9.44 -10.40
N VAL A 44 -18.81 -10.15 -11.23
CA VAL A 44 -18.40 -10.54 -12.58
C VAL A 44 -19.47 -10.03 -13.54
N ALA A 45 -19.09 -9.29 -14.57
CA ALA A 45 -20.00 -8.70 -15.55
C ALA A 45 -21.22 -7.98 -14.89
N ASN A 46 -20.96 -7.16 -13.87
CA ASN A 46 -21.96 -6.43 -13.07
C ASN A 46 -22.90 -7.29 -12.21
N THR A 47 -22.62 -8.56 -12.08
CA THR A 47 -23.38 -9.46 -11.20
C THR A 47 -22.56 -9.77 -9.95
N LEU A 48 -23.19 -9.63 -8.77
CA LEU A 48 -22.56 -9.99 -7.51
C LEU A 48 -22.42 -11.52 -7.44
N VAL A 49 -21.16 -12.00 -7.53
CA VAL A 49 -20.85 -13.44 -7.47
C VAL A 49 -20.24 -13.85 -6.13
N VAL A 50 -19.66 -12.91 -5.38
CA VAL A 50 -19.05 -13.19 -4.07
C VAL A 50 -19.94 -12.64 -2.97
N SER A 51 -20.81 -13.49 -2.42
CA SER A 51 -21.61 -13.16 -1.23
C SER A 51 -20.74 -13.10 0.03
N ASP A 52 -21.27 -12.51 1.11
CA ASP A 52 -20.55 -12.46 2.40
C ASP A 52 -20.26 -13.86 2.95
N SER A 53 -21.17 -14.81 2.76
CA SER A 53 -20.96 -16.20 3.16
C SER A 53 -19.88 -16.91 2.34
N ALA A 54 -19.85 -16.67 1.02
CA ALA A 54 -18.82 -17.21 0.14
C ALA A 54 -17.45 -16.63 0.51
N TRP A 55 -17.39 -15.31 0.80
CA TRP A 55 -16.18 -14.66 1.29
C TRP A 55 -15.71 -15.23 2.64
N ALA A 56 -16.61 -15.37 3.63
CA ALA A 56 -16.27 -15.94 4.93
C ALA A 56 -15.72 -17.37 4.79
N THR A 57 -16.28 -18.16 3.89
CA THR A 57 -15.79 -19.51 3.58
C THR A 57 -14.41 -19.47 2.94
N PHE A 58 -14.18 -18.57 1.98
CA PHE A 58 -12.87 -18.38 1.36
C PHE A 58 -11.81 -17.96 2.38
N LEU A 59 -12.12 -17.03 3.28
CA LEU A 59 -11.22 -16.62 4.35
C LEU A 59 -10.80 -17.82 5.21
N ARG A 60 -11.78 -18.60 5.68
CA ARG A 60 -11.51 -19.75 6.56
C ARG A 60 -10.69 -20.84 5.87
N GLU A 61 -11.04 -21.19 4.64
CA GLU A 61 -10.46 -22.35 3.96
C GLU A 61 -9.15 -22.04 3.26
N VAL A 62 -8.97 -20.82 2.78
CA VAL A 62 -7.85 -20.46 1.90
C VAL A 62 -6.91 -19.48 2.57
N VAL A 63 -7.44 -18.36 3.08
CA VAL A 63 -6.60 -17.27 3.58
C VAL A 63 -5.99 -17.64 4.94
N SER A 64 -6.82 -18.02 5.92
CA SER A 64 -6.36 -18.32 7.28
C SER A 64 -5.36 -19.48 7.33
N THR A 65 -5.49 -20.43 6.41
CA THR A 65 -4.56 -21.57 6.32
C THR A 65 -3.19 -21.19 5.76
N ARG A 66 -3.13 -20.13 4.95
CA ARG A 66 -1.90 -19.67 4.26
C ARG A 66 -1.23 -18.50 4.95
N LEU A 67 -1.98 -17.72 5.74
CA LEU A 67 -1.48 -16.57 6.48
C LEU A 67 -1.69 -16.75 7.99
N PRO A 68 -1.02 -17.74 8.62
CA PRO A 68 -1.19 -18.01 10.04
C PRO A 68 -0.69 -16.88 10.94
N GLY A 69 0.14 -15.98 10.42
CA GLY A 69 0.61 -14.78 11.13
C GLY A 69 -0.45 -13.70 11.30
N GLY A 70 -1.62 -13.87 10.68
CA GLY A 70 -2.74 -12.93 10.75
C GLY A 70 -2.83 -11.99 9.56
N PHE A 71 -3.99 -11.38 9.44
CA PHE A 71 -4.33 -10.40 8.42
C PHE A 71 -5.50 -9.53 8.91
N THR A 72 -5.69 -8.38 8.30
CA THR A 72 -6.84 -7.51 8.54
C THR A 72 -7.70 -7.44 7.28
N ILE A 73 -9.03 -7.40 7.45
CA ILE A 73 -9.96 -7.24 6.33
C ILE A 73 -10.96 -6.13 6.62
N TRP A 74 -11.41 -5.46 5.56
CA TRP A 74 -12.55 -4.54 5.62
C TRP A 74 -13.29 -4.51 4.29
N PRO A 75 -14.60 -4.21 4.29
CA PRO A 75 -15.35 -3.97 3.08
C PRO A 75 -14.92 -2.62 2.46
N ALA A 76 -14.95 -2.55 1.15
CA ALA A 76 -14.66 -1.35 0.39
C ALA A 76 -15.57 -1.26 -0.84
N GLU A 77 -15.65 -0.08 -1.40
CA GLU A 77 -16.24 0.14 -2.72
C GLU A 77 -15.17 0.72 -3.65
N GLY A 78 -15.10 0.18 -4.83
CA GLY A 78 -14.23 0.67 -5.88
C GLY A 78 -15.02 1.14 -7.10
N GLU A 79 -14.36 1.88 -7.93
CA GLU A 79 -14.80 2.17 -9.28
C GLU A 79 -13.67 1.79 -10.23
N TRP A 80 -13.99 0.97 -11.18
CA TRP A 80 -13.00 0.54 -12.15
C TRP A 80 -13.56 0.69 -13.57
N ARG A 81 -12.67 0.76 -14.56
CA ARG A 81 -13.03 0.94 -15.96
C ARG A 81 -12.23 -0.03 -16.82
N GLY A 82 -12.93 -0.90 -17.51
CA GLY A 82 -12.35 -1.76 -18.55
C GLY A 82 -12.09 -0.99 -19.85
N PRO A 83 -11.25 -1.53 -20.76
CA PRO A 83 -11.03 -0.96 -22.08
C PRO A 83 -12.34 -0.81 -22.86
N GLY A 84 -12.68 0.41 -23.27
CA GLY A 84 -13.91 0.71 -24.01
C GLY A 84 -15.20 0.72 -23.22
N GLU A 85 -15.13 0.61 -21.89
CA GLU A 85 -16.30 0.58 -21.00
C GLU A 85 -16.43 1.86 -20.17
N GLY A 86 -17.64 2.15 -19.70
CA GLY A 86 -17.91 3.21 -18.72
C GLY A 86 -17.42 2.81 -17.32
N PRO A 87 -17.42 3.77 -16.37
CA PRO A 87 -17.07 3.47 -14.98
C PRO A 87 -18.07 2.50 -14.36
N ARG A 88 -17.59 1.48 -13.66
CA ARG A 88 -18.38 0.50 -12.92
C ARG A 88 -18.06 0.58 -11.45
N ARG A 89 -19.07 0.78 -10.62
CA ARG A 89 -18.94 0.62 -9.18
C ARG A 89 -19.00 -0.84 -8.81
N GLU A 90 -18.11 -1.25 -7.94
CA GLU A 90 -17.98 -2.61 -7.51
C GLU A 90 -17.73 -2.69 -6.01
N PRO A 91 -18.58 -3.39 -5.24
CA PRO A 91 -18.24 -3.74 -3.88
C PRO A 91 -17.02 -4.66 -3.87
N SER A 92 -16.16 -4.48 -2.90
CA SER A 92 -14.93 -5.25 -2.77
C SER A 92 -14.60 -5.54 -1.30
N PHE A 93 -13.67 -6.46 -1.09
CA PHE A 93 -13.00 -6.64 0.19
C PHE A 93 -11.52 -6.28 0.03
N VAL A 94 -10.98 -5.61 1.04
CA VAL A 94 -9.54 -5.41 1.16
C VAL A 94 -9.00 -6.33 2.23
N LEU A 95 -7.92 -7.03 1.90
CA LEU A 95 -7.12 -7.80 2.85
C LEU A 95 -5.76 -7.15 2.96
N GLU A 96 -5.34 -6.88 4.19
CA GLU A 96 -4.01 -6.37 4.48
C GLU A 96 -3.24 -7.37 5.32
N VAL A 97 -2.00 -7.64 4.94
CA VAL A 97 -1.04 -8.41 5.73
C VAL A 97 0.24 -7.60 5.90
N VAL A 98 0.77 -7.62 7.13
CA VAL A 98 2.05 -6.98 7.47
C VAL A 98 3.01 -8.07 7.88
N HIS A 99 4.18 -8.10 7.24
CA HIS A 99 5.17 -9.16 7.48
C HIS A 99 6.60 -8.62 7.36
N PRO A 100 7.63 -9.33 7.88
CA PRO A 100 9.03 -8.98 7.67
C PRO A 100 9.40 -9.00 6.17
N PRO A 101 10.34 -8.16 5.71
CA PRO A 101 10.71 -8.05 4.30
C PRO A 101 11.19 -9.36 3.64
N GLN A 102 11.72 -10.29 4.42
CA GLN A 102 12.34 -11.54 3.93
C GLN A 102 11.44 -12.77 4.12
N SER A 103 10.13 -12.60 4.15
CA SER A 103 9.17 -13.69 4.32
C SER A 103 8.84 -14.37 2.99
N ALA A 104 9.76 -15.16 2.45
CA ALA A 104 9.57 -15.86 1.17
C ALA A 104 8.28 -16.71 1.11
N GLY A 105 7.89 -17.32 2.22
CA GLY A 105 6.65 -18.09 2.32
C GLY A 105 5.39 -17.23 2.19
N THR A 106 5.43 -15.98 2.64
CA THR A 106 4.29 -15.06 2.56
C THR A 106 3.98 -14.68 1.12
N ASP A 107 4.98 -14.37 0.31
CA ASP A 107 4.78 -14.05 -1.11
C ASP A 107 4.10 -15.22 -1.85
N SER A 108 4.61 -16.43 -1.69
CA SER A 108 4.03 -17.64 -2.27
C SER A 108 2.59 -17.87 -1.81
N ALA A 109 2.30 -17.64 -0.53
CA ALA A 109 0.96 -17.74 0.04
C ALA A 109 0.00 -16.73 -0.61
N ILE A 110 0.42 -15.48 -0.76
CA ILE A 110 -0.36 -14.42 -1.38
C ILE A 110 -0.66 -14.74 -2.86
N VAL A 111 0.34 -15.18 -3.61
CA VAL A 111 0.15 -15.60 -5.01
C VAL A 111 -0.87 -16.74 -5.10
N ALA A 112 -0.80 -17.73 -4.22
CA ALA A 112 -1.75 -18.84 -4.18
C ALA A 112 -3.16 -18.40 -3.78
N ILE A 113 -3.31 -17.45 -2.84
CA ILE A 113 -4.60 -16.86 -2.45
C ILE A 113 -5.24 -16.16 -3.65
N ILE A 114 -4.49 -15.33 -4.36
CA ILE A 114 -4.97 -14.61 -5.55
C ILE A 114 -5.41 -15.60 -6.64
N ALA A 115 -4.59 -16.61 -6.91
CA ALA A 115 -4.91 -17.62 -7.93
C ALA A 115 -6.19 -18.38 -7.59
N GLU A 116 -6.36 -18.80 -6.32
CA GLU A 116 -7.54 -19.52 -5.88
C GLU A 116 -8.80 -18.65 -5.88
N TYR A 117 -8.70 -17.36 -5.52
CA TYR A 117 -9.82 -16.43 -5.62
C TYR A 117 -10.31 -16.29 -7.07
N LYS A 118 -9.38 -16.03 -7.99
CA LYS A 118 -9.69 -15.92 -9.42
C LYS A 118 -10.35 -17.19 -9.95
N ARG A 119 -9.80 -18.35 -9.62
CA ARG A 119 -10.34 -19.64 -10.04
C ARG A 119 -11.74 -19.91 -9.47
N ARG A 120 -11.95 -19.66 -8.18
CA ARG A 120 -13.20 -20.00 -7.45
C ARG A 120 -14.35 -19.09 -7.85
N PHE A 121 -14.09 -17.82 -8.10
CA PHE A 121 -15.12 -16.81 -8.34
C PHE A 121 -15.15 -16.24 -9.76
N GLY A 122 -14.35 -16.77 -10.66
CA GLY A 122 -14.32 -16.32 -12.06
C GLY A 122 -13.80 -14.90 -12.23
N GLN A 123 -12.97 -14.41 -11.29
CA GLN A 123 -12.43 -13.06 -11.33
C GLN A 123 -11.25 -12.94 -12.29
N GLU A 124 -11.20 -11.86 -13.04
CA GLU A 124 -10.11 -11.60 -13.99
C GLU A 124 -8.80 -11.20 -13.29
N SER A 125 -8.93 -10.40 -12.25
CA SER A 125 -7.78 -9.86 -11.52
C SER A 125 -8.05 -9.64 -10.03
N VAL A 126 -6.98 -9.53 -9.26
CA VAL A 126 -6.94 -9.01 -7.89
C VAL A 126 -5.81 -7.99 -7.86
N LEU A 127 -6.11 -6.75 -7.51
CA LEU A 127 -5.07 -5.73 -7.36
C LEU A 127 -4.25 -6.05 -6.10
N ARG A 128 -2.94 -6.14 -6.24
CA ARG A 128 -1.98 -6.27 -5.15
C ARG A 128 -1.12 -5.03 -5.07
N VAL A 129 -1.07 -4.41 -3.91
CA VAL A 129 -0.21 -3.25 -3.62
C VAL A 129 0.78 -3.65 -2.55
N VAL A 130 2.06 -3.37 -2.78
CA VAL A 130 3.17 -3.69 -1.86
C VAL A 130 3.83 -2.39 -1.44
N THR A 131 3.97 -2.18 -0.13
CA THR A 131 4.55 -0.97 0.45
C THR A 131 5.56 -1.33 1.53
N ALA A 132 6.78 -0.82 1.42
CA ALA A 132 7.75 -0.91 2.50
C ALA A 132 7.42 0.10 3.60
N GLY A 133 7.59 -0.29 4.84
CA GLY A 133 7.27 0.55 5.99
C GLY A 133 8.00 0.14 7.25
N ARG A 134 7.59 0.72 8.37
CA ARG A 134 8.09 0.38 9.71
C ARG A 134 6.92 0.25 10.67
N ALA A 135 6.93 -0.78 11.49
CA ALA A 135 5.88 -1.05 12.47
C ALA A 135 6.47 -1.50 13.81
N SER A 136 5.69 -1.35 14.87
CA SER A 136 5.91 -1.96 16.20
C SER A 136 4.73 -2.83 16.57
N PHE A 137 4.98 -3.90 17.29
CA PHE A 137 3.99 -4.85 17.78
C PHE A 137 4.12 -4.99 19.29
#